data_ad6e44e4a243bf2968d8b2f493b56add
#
_entry.id   ad6e44e4a243bf2968d8b2f493b56add
#
_cell.length_a   1.000
_cell.length_b   1.000
_cell.length_c   1.000
_cell.angle_alpha   90.00
_cell.angle_beta   90.00
_cell.angle_gamma   90.00
#
_symmetry.space_group_name_H-M   'P 1'
#
loop_
_entity.id
_entity.type
_entity.pdbx_description
1 polymer ?
#
loop_
_entity_poly.entity_id
_entity_poly.type
_entity_poly.pdbx_seq_one_letter_code
_entity_poly.pdbx_strand_id
1 'polypeptide(L)'
;MFETIQSVPLNHYILFCSLIFAIGVIGVLIRRNVIVIMMSIELMLNSVNLLLVVFSVFFGDASGQVFVFFVMALAAAEVAVGLAIIMMVYRNTRSIDIDILNRLRW
;
A
#
# COMPACT_ATOMS: atom_id res chain seq x y z
N MET A 1 -19.15 -18.64 -2.29
CA MET A 1 -18.34 -17.44 -2.16
C MET A 1 -17.70 -17.01 -3.48
N PHE A 2 -16.98 -17.90 -4.16
CA PHE A 2 -16.36 -17.56 -5.46
C PHE A 2 -17.40 -17.20 -6.54
N GLU A 3 -18.51 -17.88 -6.54
CA GLU A 3 -19.60 -17.59 -7.49
C GLU A 3 -20.12 -16.17 -7.30
N THR A 4 -20.23 -15.71 -6.05
CA THR A 4 -20.67 -14.34 -5.76
C THR A 4 -19.69 -13.32 -6.29
N ILE A 5 -18.39 -13.57 -6.12
CA ILE A 5 -17.35 -12.68 -6.64
C ILE A 5 -17.38 -12.63 -8.15
N GLN A 6 -17.53 -13.80 -8.80
CA GLN A 6 -17.56 -13.88 -10.27
C GLN A 6 -18.85 -13.32 -10.87
N SER A 7 -19.90 -13.12 -10.07
CA SER A 7 -21.15 -12.53 -10.56
C SER A 7 -21.00 -11.05 -10.91
N VAL A 8 -20.01 -10.35 -10.33
CA VAL A 8 -19.71 -8.96 -10.64
C VAL A 8 -18.71 -8.91 -11.81
N PRO A 9 -18.94 -8.06 -12.83
CA PRO A 9 -17.98 -7.95 -13.93
C PRO A 9 -16.58 -7.57 -13.47
N LEU A 10 -15.57 -8.18 -14.09
CA LEU A 10 -14.17 -7.92 -13.78
C LEU A 10 -13.81 -6.44 -13.87
N ASN A 11 -14.40 -5.74 -14.82
CA ASN A 11 -14.13 -4.31 -15.03
C ASN A 11 -14.47 -3.46 -13.81
N HIS A 12 -15.48 -3.86 -13.03
CA HIS A 12 -15.86 -3.14 -11.83
C HIS A 12 -14.77 -3.26 -10.75
N TYR A 13 -14.17 -4.43 -10.61
CA TYR A 13 -13.06 -4.63 -9.66
C TYR A 13 -11.83 -3.85 -10.09
N ILE A 14 -11.52 -3.85 -11.37
CA ILE A 14 -10.38 -3.09 -11.90
C ILE A 14 -10.59 -1.60 -11.66
N LEU A 15 -11.78 -1.09 -11.91
CA LEU A 15 -12.10 0.31 -11.65
C LEU A 15 -11.93 0.67 -10.19
N PHE A 16 -12.48 -0.15 -9.30
CA PHE A 16 -12.39 0.07 -7.86
C PHE A 16 -10.93 0.09 -7.38
N CYS A 17 -10.14 -0.91 -7.80
CA CYS A 17 -8.73 -0.98 -7.44
C CYS A 17 -7.94 0.20 -8.00
N SER A 18 -8.25 0.63 -9.21
CA SER A 18 -7.60 1.78 -9.82
C SER A 18 -7.90 3.07 -9.07
N LEU A 19 -9.12 3.24 -8.59
CA LEU A 19 -9.49 4.42 -7.80
C LEU A 19 -8.74 4.46 -6.48
N ILE A 20 -8.65 3.33 -5.79
CA ILE A 20 -7.91 3.24 -4.53
C ILE A 20 -6.42 3.54 -4.76
N PHE A 21 -5.85 2.99 -5.82
CA PHE A 21 -4.45 3.24 -6.18
C PHE A 21 -4.22 4.73 -6.47
N ALA A 22 -5.12 5.36 -7.21
CA ALA A 22 -5.03 6.78 -7.53
C ALA A 22 -5.08 7.65 -6.26
N ILE A 23 -5.93 7.29 -5.30
CA ILE A 23 -6.00 8.00 -4.02
C ILE A 23 -4.66 7.90 -3.29
N GLY A 24 -4.05 6.72 -3.28
CA GLY A 24 -2.72 6.52 -2.69
C GLY A 24 -1.65 7.36 -3.36
N VAL A 25 -1.65 7.42 -4.68
CA VAL A 25 -0.70 8.23 -5.46
C VAL A 25 -0.85 9.72 -5.09
N ILE A 26 -2.07 10.21 -5.02
CA ILE A 26 -2.35 11.59 -4.65
C ILE A 26 -1.79 11.88 -3.24
N GLY A 27 -2.01 10.95 -2.30
CA GLY A 27 -1.50 11.10 -0.95
C GLY A 27 0.02 11.21 -0.91
N VAL A 28 0.72 10.40 -1.68
CA VAL A 28 2.20 10.44 -1.75
C VAL A 28 2.68 11.76 -2.33
N LEU A 29 2.01 12.27 -3.36
CA LEU A 29 2.47 13.46 -4.07
C LEU A 29 2.17 14.77 -3.33
N ILE A 30 1.11 14.80 -2.53
CA ILE A 30 0.64 16.04 -1.91
C ILE A 30 1.14 16.19 -0.48
N ARG A 31 1.20 15.10 0.28
CA ARG A 31 1.48 15.18 1.72
C ARG A 31 2.98 15.19 2.00
N ARG A 32 3.36 15.95 3.04
CA ARG A 32 4.75 16.03 3.52
C ARG A 32 4.98 15.22 4.80
N ASN A 33 3.90 14.82 5.46
CA ASN A 33 3.96 14.00 6.67
C ASN A 33 4.38 12.58 6.30
N VAL A 34 5.50 12.12 6.85
CA VAL A 34 6.08 10.81 6.51
C VAL A 34 5.11 9.67 6.83
N ILE A 35 4.37 9.77 7.94
CA ILE A 35 3.40 8.74 8.31
C ILE A 35 2.28 8.66 7.27
N VAL A 36 1.77 9.81 6.82
CA VAL A 36 0.73 9.84 5.79
C VAL A 36 1.26 9.29 4.47
N ILE A 37 2.50 9.59 4.11
CA ILE A 37 3.14 9.03 2.90
C ILE A 37 3.22 7.51 3.01
N MET A 38 3.64 6.98 4.14
CA MET A 38 3.70 5.52 4.35
C MET A 38 2.33 4.89 4.25
N MET A 39 1.31 5.50 4.86
CA MET A 39 -0.06 4.99 4.77
C MET A 39 -0.57 5.02 3.34
N SER A 40 -0.20 6.03 2.57
CA SER A 40 -0.58 6.15 1.16
C SER A 40 0.07 5.04 0.32
N ILE A 41 1.34 4.74 0.57
CA ILE A 41 2.03 3.62 -0.09
C ILE A 41 1.36 2.30 0.28
N GLU A 42 0.99 2.10 1.53
CA GLU A 42 0.27 0.90 1.96
C GLU A 42 -1.08 0.77 1.25
N LEU A 43 -1.78 1.89 1.08
CA LEU A 43 -3.04 1.89 0.35
C LEU A 43 -2.84 1.47 -1.11
N MET A 44 -1.77 1.94 -1.75
CA MET A 44 -1.40 1.54 -3.11
C MET A 44 -1.11 0.04 -3.18
N LEU A 45 -0.34 -0.49 -2.23
CA LEU A 45 -0.02 -1.92 -2.17
C LEU A 45 -1.29 -2.75 -1.94
N ASN A 46 -2.19 -2.29 -1.08
CA ASN A 46 -3.45 -2.98 -0.84
C ASN A 46 -4.31 -3.06 -2.10
N SER A 47 -4.35 -1.99 -2.90
CA SER A 47 -5.12 -1.99 -4.13
C SER A 47 -4.58 -3.00 -5.15
N VAL A 48 -3.26 -3.10 -5.27
CA VAL A 48 -2.61 -4.08 -6.14
C VAL A 48 -2.87 -5.50 -5.63
N ASN A 49 -2.78 -5.72 -4.32
CA ASN A 49 -3.04 -7.03 -3.73
C ASN A 49 -4.49 -7.46 -3.95
N LEU A 50 -5.43 -6.54 -3.79
CA LEU A 50 -6.84 -6.81 -4.05
C LEU A 50 -7.06 -7.21 -5.50
N LEU A 51 -6.41 -6.52 -6.43
CA LEU A 51 -6.48 -6.83 -7.85
C LEU A 51 -5.93 -8.22 -8.15
N LEU A 52 -4.80 -8.60 -7.52
CA LEU A 52 -4.22 -9.93 -7.68
C LEU A 52 -5.17 -11.03 -7.16
N VAL A 53 -5.83 -10.78 -6.03
CA VAL A 53 -6.82 -11.73 -5.50
C VAL A 53 -7.99 -11.86 -6.46
N VAL A 54 -8.47 -10.77 -6.99
CA VAL A 54 -9.59 -10.78 -7.96
C VAL A 54 -9.21 -11.59 -9.20
N PHE A 55 -8.04 -11.35 -9.77
CA PHE A 55 -7.57 -12.13 -10.92
C PHE A 55 -7.42 -13.60 -10.58
N SER A 56 -6.92 -13.93 -9.39
CA SER A 56 -6.80 -15.31 -8.93
C SER A 56 -8.14 -16.03 -8.93
N VAL A 57 -9.19 -15.34 -8.47
CA VAL A 57 -10.55 -15.91 -8.44
C VAL A 57 -11.09 -16.07 -9.85
N PHE A 58 -10.95 -15.05 -10.71
CA PHE A 58 -11.51 -15.10 -12.07
C PHE A 58 -10.82 -16.12 -12.96
N PHE A 59 -9.51 -16.33 -12.79
CA PHE A 59 -8.77 -17.30 -13.59
C PHE A 59 -8.68 -18.70 -12.94
N GLY A 60 -9.24 -18.86 -11.74
CA GLY A 60 -9.23 -20.13 -11.04
C GLY A 60 -7.87 -20.63 -10.62
N ASP A 61 -6.90 -19.72 -10.43
CA ASP A 61 -5.53 -20.04 -10.07
C ASP A 61 -5.19 -19.45 -8.70
N ALA A 62 -4.88 -20.30 -7.74
CA ALA A 62 -4.59 -19.88 -6.37
C ALA A 62 -3.20 -19.22 -6.20
N SER A 63 -2.35 -19.25 -7.23
CA SER A 63 -1.00 -18.69 -7.13
C SER A 63 -1.01 -17.19 -6.83
N GLY A 64 -2.01 -16.46 -7.32
CA GLY A 64 -2.17 -15.03 -7.01
C GLY A 64 -2.41 -14.79 -5.53
N GLN A 65 -3.18 -15.65 -4.87
CA GLN A 65 -3.45 -15.53 -3.44
C GLN A 65 -2.21 -15.84 -2.60
N VAL A 66 -1.44 -16.85 -3.00
CA VAL A 66 -0.17 -17.17 -2.35
C VAL A 66 0.81 -16.01 -2.46
N PHE A 67 0.91 -15.43 -3.64
CA PHE A 67 1.76 -14.26 -3.89
C PHE A 67 1.35 -13.08 -2.99
N VAL A 68 0.05 -12.81 -2.88
CA VAL A 68 -0.48 -11.75 -2.02
C VAL A 68 -0.10 -11.99 -0.56
N PHE A 69 -0.15 -13.24 -0.09
CA PHE A 69 0.26 -13.56 1.27
C PHE A 69 1.70 -13.13 1.54
N PHE A 70 2.62 -13.43 0.64
CA PHE A 70 4.02 -13.03 0.78
C PHE A 70 4.20 -11.52 0.70
N VAL A 71 3.46 -10.85 -0.20
CA VAL A 71 3.53 -9.39 -0.32
C VAL A 71 3.02 -8.72 0.95
N MET A 72 1.95 -9.24 1.55
CA MET A 72 1.42 -8.70 2.80
C MET A 72 2.41 -8.86 3.96
N ALA A 73 3.07 -10.02 4.05
CA ALA A 73 4.09 -10.25 5.06
C ALA A 73 5.27 -9.28 4.89
N LEU A 74 5.72 -9.09 3.65
CA LEU A 74 6.79 -8.14 3.34
C LEU A 74 6.38 -6.71 3.66
N ALA A 75 5.17 -6.31 3.30
CA ALA A 75 4.64 -4.98 3.57
C ALA A 75 4.56 -4.70 5.08
N ALA A 76 4.12 -5.70 5.86
CA ALA A 76 4.08 -5.55 7.32
C ALA A 76 5.47 -5.35 7.90
N ALA A 77 6.47 -6.08 7.41
CA ALA A 77 7.85 -5.92 7.85
C ALA A 77 8.40 -4.53 7.48
N GLU A 78 8.12 -4.06 6.27
CA GLU A 78 8.55 -2.73 5.82
C GLU A 78 7.93 -1.62 6.67
N VAL A 79 6.65 -1.73 7.00
CA VAL A 79 5.98 -0.75 7.86
C VAL A 79 6.61 -0.73 9.24
N ALA A 80 6.88 -1.90 9.83
CA ALA A 80 7.51 -1.97 11.14
C ALA A 80 8.87 -1.28 11.18
N VAL A 81 9.71 -1.56 10.17
CA VAL A 81 11.03 -0.94 10.05
C VAL A 81 10.89 0.57 9.79
N GLY A 82 10.00 0.94 8.89
CA GLY A 82 9.76 2.34 8.54
C GLY A 82 9.28 3.16 9.72
N LEU A 83 8.35 2.62 10.51
CA LEU A 83 7.87 3.31 11.72
C LEU A 83 8.98 3.46 12.76
N ALA A 84 9.85 2.46 12.90
CA ALA A 84 10.99 2.55 13.80
C ALA A 84 11.94 3.68 13.38
N ILE A 85 12.22 3.79 12.08
CA ILE A 85 13.07 4.86 11.55
C ILE A 85 12.43 6.23 11.79
N ILE A 86 11.13 6.36 11.51
CA ILE A 86 10.39 7.60 11.71
C ILE A 86 10.43 8.03 13.19
N MET A 87 10.27 7.05 14.09
CA MET A 87 10.32 7.35 15.53
C MET A 87 11.68 7.86 15.93
N MET A 88 12.76 7.27 15.43
CA MET A 88 14.12 7.73 15.71
C MET A 88 14.36 9.13 15.16
N VAL A 89 13.92 9.40 13.95
CA VAL A 89 14.05 10.74 13.36
C VAL A 89 13.24 11.76 14.17
N TYR A 90 12.03 11.41 14.56
CA TYR A 90 11.19 12.28 15.39
C TYR A 90 11.85 12.60 16.73
N ARG A 91 12.48 11.62 17.38
CA ARG A 91 13.17 11.84 18.66
C ARG A 91 14.29 12.86 18.51
N ASN A 92 14.96 12.89 17.37
CA ASN A 92 16.08 13.79 17.13
C ASN A 92 15.63 15.17 16.65
N THR A 93 14.62 15.23 15.79
CA THR A 93 14.21 16.47 15.13
C THR A 93 12.88 17.02 15.62
N ARG A 94 12.08 16.21 16.33
CA ARG A 94 10.73 16.56 16.80
C ARG A 94 9.77 16.88 15.65
N SER A 95 10.04 16.36 14.45
CA SER A 95 9.19 16.55 13.29
C SER A 95 9.13 15.29 12.44
N ILE A 96 7.97 15.07 11.80
CA ILE A 96 7.74 13.98 10.86
C ILE A 96 7.60 14.48 9.42
N ASP A 97 8.01 15.72 9.16
CA ASP A 97 8.01 16.31 7.84
C ASP A 97 9.21 15.83 7.05
N ILE A 98 9.00 15.40 5.80
CA ILE A 98 10.08 14.84 4.96
C ILE A 98 11.15 15.89 4.63
N ASP A 99 10.79 17.17 4.65
CA ASP A 99 11.76 18.24 4.38
C ASP A 99 12.89 18.27 5.43
N ILE A 100 12.65 17.76 6.63
CA ILE A 100 13.66 17.68 7.67
C ILE A 100 14.74 16.65 7.33
N LEU A 101 14.41 15.63 6.56
CA LEU A 101 15.39 14.61 6.15
C LEU A 101 16.53 15.21 5.33
N ASN A 102 16.30 16.34 4.64
CA ASN A 102 17.35 17.05 3.94
C ASN A 102 18.44 17.56 4.86
N ARG A 103 18.12 17.88 6.11
CA ARG A 103 19.09 18.36 7.10
C ARG A 103 20.04 17.26 7.53
N LEU A 104 19.62 16.01 7.42
CA LEU A 104 20.44 14.86 7.81
C LEU A 104 21.47 14.49 6.75
N ARG A 105 21.36 15.10 5.56
CA ARG A 105 22.29 14.83 4.45
C ARG A 105 23.70 15.37 4.71
N TRP A 106 23.83 16.39 5.53
CA TRP A 106 25.09 17.05 5.90
C TRP A 106 25.40 16.81 7.36
#